data_0dc24933f1d82d9f91cb43aa9a1ee078
#
_entry.id   0dc24933f1d82d9f91cb43aa9a1ee078
#
_cell.length_a   1.000
_cell.length_b   1.000
_cell.length_c   1.000
_cell.angle_alpha   90.00
_cell.angle_beta   90.00
_cell.angle_gamma   90.00
#
_symmetry.space_group_name_H-M   'P 1'
#
loop_
_entity.id
_entity.type
_entity.pdbx_description
1 polymer ?
#
loop_
_entity_poly.entity_id
_entity_poly.type
_entity_poly.pdbx_seq_one_letter_code
_entity_poly.pdbx_strand_id
1 'polypeptide(L)'
;MNKTLIALAIVAALPVAAQADATISGSLTSKYKNSGAIDTDSRLSVAATEVLANGMTATAGFSITADTDDDTENSGTATLAGDFGKLTVGSIDADSAFQAGDVAGVVADTTEGASSTVSTVYGIHYAGTQAGLSVAAQLNASTGPTGAGTAQTDSSQMSATYDFNGMTVGYGYASADADDATALGVNAAVTAFGASYAFGDLVVTAGKASTSTDALVSATYTMTADALTVKAQMDNFASATDKSDYQIDITYVLSDTVTLTSEVDKGKTTTMIATYTSGDMTASVSKTDDGTTDASIGLDFGNADLTLGRNGGTEETSLTYAVAF
;
A
#
# COMPACT_ATOMS: atom_id res chain seq x y z
N MET A 1 -32.21 -3.43 -0.79
CA MET A 1 -32.52 -2.04 -1.20
C MET A 1 -32.36 -0.98 -0.09
N ASN A 2 -32.07 -1.29 1.16
CA ASN A 2 -32.17 -0.30 2.24
C ASN A 2 -30.84 0.19 2.82
N LYS A 3 -29.70 -0.30 2.31
CA LYS A 3 -28.37 0.05 2.85
C LYS A 3 -27.81 1.37 2.29
N THR A 4 -28.10 1.68 1.04
CA THR A 4 -27.70 2.94 0.38
C THR A 4 -28.45 4.16 0.95
N LEU A 5 -29.68 3.96 1.42
CA LEU A 5 -30.49 5.02 2.05
C LEU A 5 -29.97 5.40 3.45
N ILE A 6 -29.30 4.50 4.15
CA ILE A 6 -28.76 4.78 5.50
C ILE A 6 -27.49 5.65 5.40
N ALA A 7 -26.62 5.40 4.42
CA ALA A 7 -25.45 6.25 4.18
C ALA A 7 -25.86 7.67 3.77
N LEU A 8 -26.87 7.81 2.91
CA LEU A 8 -27.40 9.09 2.50
C LEU A 8 -28.13 9.82 3.65
N ALA A 9 -28.77 9.08 4.55
CA ALA A 9 -29.45 9.64 5.73
C ALA A 9 -28.46 10.16 6.79
N ILE A 10 -27.27 9.57 6.91
CA ILE A 10 -26.24 10.06 7.83
C ILE A 10 -25.69 11.41 7.35
N VAL A 11 -25.47 11.57 6.05
CA VAL A 11 -25.03 12.86 5.48
C VAL A 11 -26.11 13.94 5.60
N ALA A 12 -27.39 13.56 5.53
CA ALA A 12 -28.51 14.48 5.66
C ALA A 12 -28.86 14.85 7.13
N ALA A 13 -28.38 14.08 8.10
CA ALA A 13 -28.65 14.29 9.53
C ALA A 13 -27.56 15.11 10.25
N LEU A 14 -26.50 15.53 9.56
CA LEU A 14 -25.52 16.45 10.12
C LEU A 14 -26.18 17.82 10.35
N PRO A 15 -26.04 18.39 11.56
CA PRO A 15 -26.68 19.67 11.84
C PRO A 15 -26.16 20.76 10.90
N VAL A 16 -27.07 21.53 10.32
CA VAL A 16 -26.82 22.60 9.33
C VAL A 16 -25.92 23.75 9.84
N ALA A 17 -25.40 23.64 11.07
CA ALA A 17 -24.53 24.64 11.70
C ALA A 17 -23.03 24.41 11.49
N ALA A 18 -22.64 23.24 11.00
CA ALA A 18 -21.28 22.93 10.64
C ALA A 18 -21.27 22.62 9.14
N GLN A 19 -20.66 23.47 8.35
CA GLN A 19 -20.47 23.21 6.93
C GLN A 19 -19.30 22.22 6.81
N ALA A 20 -19.60 20.92 6.86
CA ALA A 20 -18.64 19.92 6.47
C ALA A 20 -18.29 20.13 4.99
N ASP A 21 -17.03 20.29 4.67
CA ASP A 21 -16.57 20.33 3.29
C ASP A 21 -16.79 18.94 2.69
N ALA A 22 -17.79 18.82 1.82
CA ALA A 22 -18.06 17.58 1.12
C ALA A 22 -17.37 17.57 -0.24
N THR A 23 -16.59 16.55 -0.48
CA THR A 23 -15.90 16.32 -1.75
C THR A 23 -16.49 15.08 -2.42
N ILE A 24 -16.82 15.22 -3.69
CA ILE A 24 -17.18 14.12 -4.57
C ILE A 24 -16.05 13.98 -5.58
N SER A 25 -15.53 12.80 -5.70
CA SER A 25 -14.48 12.47 -6.67
C SER A 25 -14.79 11.13 -7.32
N GLY A 26 -14.26 10.93 -8.50
CA GLY A 26 -14.43 9.67 -9.19
C GLY A 26 -13.35 9.44 -10.21
N SER A 27 -13.26 8.21 -10.68
CA SER A 27 -12.38 7.83 -11.77
C SER A 27 -13.06 6.80 -12.66
N LEU A 28 -12.71 6.85 -13.92
CA LEU A 28 -13.05 5.84 -14.92
C LEU A 28 -11.76 5.47 -15.65
N THR A 29 -11.42 4.20 -15.65
CA THR A 29 -10.30 3.66 -16.42
C THR A 29 -10.85 2.65 -17.42
N SER A 30 -10.48 2.79 -18.68
CA SER A 30 -10.83 1.82 -19.72
C SER A 30 -9.55 1.38 -20.42
N LYS A 31 -9.31 0.06 -20.43
CA LYS A 31 -8.15 -0.57 -21.06
C LYS A 31 -8.58 -1.48 -22.18
N TYR A 32 -8.18 -1.16 -23.38
CA TYR A 32 -8.33 -2.02 -24.55
C TYR A 32 -7.05 -2.84 -24.76
N LYS A 33 -7.20 -4.14 -24.96
CA LYS A 33 -6.11 -5.07 -25.25
C LYS A 33 -6.17 -5.58 -26.69
N ASN A 34 -5.02 -5.86 -27.29
CA ASN A 34 -4.96 -6.43 -28.65
C ASN A 34 -5.63 -7.82 -28.76
N SER A 35 -5.90 -8.49 -27.65
CA SER A 35 -6.74 -9.70 -27.60
C SER A 35 -8.22 -9.43 -27.91
N GLY A 36 -8.62 -8.15 -27.98
CA GLY A 36 -10.01 -7.72 -28.14
C GLY A 36 -10.76 -7.53 -26.83
N ALA A 37 -10.12 -7.78 -25.69
CA ALA A 37 -10.72 -7.52 -24.38
C ALA A 37 -10.75 -6.01 -24.06
N ILE A 38 -11.81 -5.60 -23.41
CA ILE A 38 -11.95 -4.25 -22.84
C ILE A 38 -12.22 -4.43 -21.34
N ASP A 39 -11.30 -3.95 -20.51
CA ASP A 39 -11.48 -3.89 -19.07
C ASP A 39 -11.89 -2.45 -18.70
N THR A 40 -12.87 -2.31 -17.84
CA THR A 40 -13.32 -0.98 -17.39
C THR A 40 -13.51 -0.99 -15.88
N ASP A 41 -12.78 -0.13 -15.21
CA ASP A 41 -12.86 0.10 -13.78
C ASP A 41 -13.46 1.49 -13.54
N SER A 42 -14.42 1.58 -12.64
CA SER A 42 -15.00 2.86 -12.23
C SER A 42 -15.03 2.97 -10.72
N ARG A 43 -14.76 4.17 -10.21
CA ARG A 43 -14.83 4.47 -8.80
C ARG A 43 -15.55 5.78 -8.56
N LEU A 44 -16.46 5.79 -7.59
CA LEU A 44 -17.06 6.98 -7.04
C LEU A 44 -16.74 7.07 -5.55
N SER A 45 -16.23 8.20 -5.11
CA SER A 45 -15.92 8.45 -3.71
C SER A 45 -16.63 9.73 -3.24
N VAL A 46 -17.18 9.68 -2.05
CA VAL A 46 -17.75 10.83 -1.35
C VAL A 46 -17.11 10.91 0.02
N ALA A 47 -16.58 12.07 0.36
CA ALA A 47 -16.00 12.33 1.67
C ALA A 47 -16.52 13.66 2.22
N ALA A 48 -16.70 13.72 3.53
CA ALA A 48 -17.04 14.94 4.25
C ALA A 48 -16.07 15.09 5.43
N THR A 49 -15.51 16.29 5.59
CA THR A 49 -14.56 16.60 6.67
C THR A 49 -15.05 17.81 7.44
N GLU A 50 -14.98 17.74 8.75
CA GLU A 50 -15.38 18.80 9.66
C GLU A 50 -14.34 18.99 10.77
N VAL A 51 -14.00 20.24 11.06
CA VAL A 51 -13.23 20.60 12.24
C VAL A 51 -14.19 20.92 13.38
N LEU A 52 -14.17 20.11 14.41
CA LEU A 52 -15.03 20.23 15.58
C LEU A 52 -14.59 21.39 16.46
N ALA A 53 -15.52 21.91 17.29
CA ALA A 53 -15.28 23.06 18.17
C ALA A 53 -14.12 22.88 19.17
N ASN A 54 -13.73 21.64 19.47
CA ASN A 54 -12.59 21.30 20.33
C ASN A 54 -11.27 21.10 19.56
N GLY A 55 -11.23 21.46 18.28
CA GLY A 55 -10.04 21.32 17.42
C GLY A 55 -9.82 19.93 16.82
N MET A 56 -10.66 18.94 17.15
CA MET A 56 -10.60 17.64 16.50
C MET A 56 -11.13 17.70 15.09
N THR A 57 -10.66 16.82 14.22
CA THR A 57 -11.14 16.66 12.85
C THR A 57 -11.93 15.36 12.74
N ALA A 58 -13.17 15.44 12.32
CA ALA A 58 -14.01 14.30 11.96
C ALA A 58 -14.09 14.18 10.44
N THR A 59 -13.89 12.97 9.91
CA THR A 59 -14.06 12.67 8.48
C THR A 59 -14.93 11.43 8.34
N ALA A 60 -15.84 11.47 7.41
CA ALA A 60 -16.62 10.31 7.00
C ALA A 60 -16.62 10.21 5.48
N GLY A 61 -16.46 9.02 4.95
CA GLY A 61 -16.46 8.82 3.51
C GLY A 61 -16.91 7.41 3.13
N PHE A 62 -17.30 7.27 1.89
CA PHE A 62 -17.52 5.97 1.28
C PHE A 62 -17.04 5.98 -0.17
N SER A 63 -16.69 4.82 -0.67
CA SER A 63 -16.41 4.62 -2.09
C SER A 63 -17.14 3.40 -2.61
N ILE A 64 -17.50 3.48 -3.88
CA ILE A 64 -18.08 2.39 -4.66
C ILE A 64 -17.13 2.17 -5.83
N THR A 65 -16.67 0.96 -5.99
CA THR A 65 -15.86 0.54 -7.14
C THR A 65 -16.68 -0.48 -7.93
N ALA A 66 -16.72 -0.34 -9.24
CA ALA A 66 -17.31 -1.31 -10.15
C ALA A 66 -16.31 -1.64 -11.24
N ASP A 67 -16.08 -2.92 -11.43
CA ASP A 67 -15.18 -3.51 -12.40
C ASP A 67 -16.00 -4.34 -13.41
N THR A 68 -15.47 -4.50 -14.64
CA THR A 68 -16.06 -5.38 -15.67
C THR A 68 -16.02 -6.85 -15.31
N ASP A 69 -15.15 -7.26 -14.41
CA ASP A 69 -14.99 -8.66 -13.98
C ASP A 69 -15.96 -9.08 -12.86
N ASP A 70 -16.98 -8.27 -12.57
CA ASP A 70 -18.19 -8.62 -11.76
C ASP A 70 -18.14 -8.32 -10.27
N ASP A 71 -17.12 -7.61 -9.76
CA ASP A 71 -17.06 -7.26 -8.36
C ASP A 71 -17.41 -5.78 -8.10
N THR A 72 -18.52 -5.56 -7.41
CA THR A 72 -18.83 -4.23 -6.87
C THR A 72 -18.36 -4.17 -5.42
N GLU A 73 -17.28 -3.47 -5.18
CA GLU A 73 -16.78 -3.25 -3.83
C GLU A 73 -17.31 -1.94 -3.25
N ASN A 74 -17.79 -2.02 -2.03
CA ASN A 74 -18.23 -0.87 -1.28
C ASN A 74 -17.37 -0.74 -0.02
N SER A 75 -16.75 0.39 0.18
CA SER A 75 -16.01 0.69 1.40
C SER A 75 -16.53 1.95 2.05
N GLY A 76 -16.54 1.99 3.38
CA GLY A 76 -16.93 3.16 4.13
C GLY A 76 -16.10 3.30 5.38
N THR A 77 -15.63 4.52 5.66
CA THR A 77 -14.83 4.84 6.84
C THR A 77 -15.33 6.09 7.53
N ALA A 78 -15.18 6.10 8.85
CA ALA A 78 -15.29 7.31 9.65
C ALA A 78 -14.02 7.44 10.50
N THR A 79 -13.46 8.66 10.57
CA THR A 79 -12.27 8.94 11.37
C THR A 79 -12.51 10.09 12.32
N LEU A 80 -11.85 10.02 13.47
CA LEU A 80 -11.72 11.13 14.40
C LEU A 80 -10.25 11.29 14.74
N ALA A 81 -9.69 12.47 14.44
CA ALA A 81 -8.28 12.77 14.66
C ALA A 81 -8.13 13.99 15.58
N GLY A 82 -7.09 14.00 16.39
CA GLY A 82 -6.77 15.08 17.32
C GLY A 82 -5.43 14.82 17.99
N ASP A 83 -5.13 15.56 19.07
CA ASP A 83 -3.88 15.40 19.83
C ASP A 83 -3.70 13.99 20.44
N PHE A 84 -4.78 13.25 20.59
CA PHE A 84 -4.76 11.88 21.07
C PHE A 84 -4.35 10.86 19.99
N GLY A 85 -4.25 11.27 18.73
CA GLY A 85 -4.04 10.39 17.58
C GLY A 85 -5.26 10.32 16.64
N LYS A 86 -5.41 9.20 15.94
CA LYS A 86 -6.45 8.95 14.95
C LYS A 86 -7.20 7.66 15.27
N LEU A 87 -8.50 7.75 15.39
CA LEU A 87 -9.42 6.61 15.46
C LEU A 87 -10.11 6.47 14.10
N THR A 88 -10.10 5.27 13.54
CA THR A 88 -10.79 4.92 12.29
C THR A 88 -11.78 3.79 12.55
N VAL A 89 -12.98 3.90 12.00
CA VAL A 89 -14.03 2.88 12.07
C VAL A 89 -14.55 2.63 10.67
N GLY A 90 -14.69 1.38 10.27
CA GLY A 90 -15.19 1.01 8.94
C GLY A 90 -14.22 0.12 8.20
N SER A 91 -14.04 0.36 6.92
CA SER A 91 -13.12 -0.39 6.07
C SER A 91 -11.67 0.03 6.35
N ILE A 92 -10.83 -0.90 6.78
CA ILE A 92 -9.44 -0.71 7.16
C ILE A 92 -8.58 -1.85 6.57
N ASP A 93 -7.27 -1.61 6.42
CA ASP A 93 -6.36 -2.68 5.98
C ASP A 93 -6.26 -3.74 7.06
N ALA A 94 -6.20 -5.00 6.63
CA ALA A 94 -6.32 -6.15 7.52
C ALA A 94 -5.20 -6.24 8.57
N ASP A 95 -4.01 -5.73 8.28
CA ASP A 95 -2.79 -5.88 9.07
C ASP A 95 -2.12 -4.56 9.51
N SER A 96 -2.77 -3.40 9.27
CA SER A 96 -2.15 -2.08 9.51
C SER A 96 -1.56 -1.90 10.90
N ALA A 97 -2.25 -2.36 11.96
CA ALA A 97 -1.74 -2.17 13.31
C ALA A 97 -0.55 -3.08 13.61
N PHE A 98 -0.50 -4.29 13.07
CA PHE A 98 0.65 -5.19 13.21
C PHE A 98 1.86 -4.65 12.45
N GLN A 99 1.68 -4.30 11.18
CA GLN A 99 2.77 -3.82 10.30
C GLN A 99 3.40 -2.53 10.82
N ALA A 100 2.63 -1.67 11.48
CA ALA A 100 3.18 -0.48 12.13
C ALA A 100 4.26 -0.78 13.19
N GLY A 101 4.30 -2.00 13.73
CA GLY A 101 5.29 -2.47 14.70
C GLY A 101 6.39 -3.35 14.12
N ASP A 102 6.23 -3.87 12.92
CA ASP A 102 7.22 -4.70 12.24
C ASP A 102 8.28 -3.84 11.53
N VAL A 103 9.09 -3.15 12.33
CA VAL A 103 10.14 -2.21 11.88
C VAL A 103 11.18 -2.88 10.97
N ALA A 104 11.37 -4.17 11.09
CA ALA A 104 12.34 -4.92 10.31
C ALA A 104 11.74 -5.67 9.11
N GLY A 105 10.42 -5.62 8.93
CA GLY A 105 9.74 -6.35 7.87
C GLY A 105 9.92 -7.87 7.96
N VAL A 106 9.93 -8.40 9.19
CA VAL A 106 10.19 -9.84 9.42
C VAL A 106 9.00 -10.73 9.10
N VAL A 107 7.82 -10.14 8.99
CA VAL A 107 6.63 -10.78 8.43
C VAL A 107 6.34 -10.09 7.11
N ALA A 108 6.42 -10.82 6.03
CA ALA A 108 6.15 -10.26 4.72
C ALA A 108 4.76 -9.64 4.69
N ASP A 109 4.69 -8.39 4.26
CA ASP A 109 3.41 -7.78 3.90
C ASP A 109 2.81 -8.58 2.75
N THR A 110 1.71 -9.29 3.04
CA THR A 110 1.04 -10.11 2.04
C THR A 110 0.32 -9.29 0.98
N THR A 111 0.25 -7.97 1.17
CA THR A 111 -0.34 -7.04 0.19
C THR A 111 0.60 -6.74 -0.97
N GLU A 112 1.94 -6.92 -0.82
CA GLU A 112 2.90 -6.76 -1.91
C GLU A 112 3.17 -8.08 -2.64
N GLY A 113 2.30 -8.43 -3.60
CA GLY A 113 2.59 -9.46 -4.62
C GLY A 113 2.01 -10.85 -4.42
N ALA A 114 1.41 -11.17 -3.30
CA ALA A 114 0.52 -12.31 -3.21
C ALA A 114 -0.92 -11.83 -3.42
N SER A 115 -1.67 -12.49 -4.27
CA SER A 115 -3.12 -12.34 -4.37
C SER A 115 -3.75 -12.72 -3.01
N SER A 116 -3.64 -11.82 -2.01
CA SER A 116 -4.37 -11.98 -0.79
C SER A 116 -5.83 -11.60 -1.08
N THR A 117 -6.71 -12.51 -0.88
CA THR A 117 -8.14 -12.34 -1.12
C THR A 117 -8.80 -11.41 -0.09
N VAL A 118 -8.05 -10.87 0.88
CA VAL A 118 -8.58 -9.97 1.93
C VAL A 118 -7.56 -8.89 2.24
N SER A 119 -7.49 -7.85 1.39
CA SER A 119 -6.70 -6.65 1.69
C SER A 119 -7.39 -5.68 2.64
N THR A 120 -8.71 -5.77 2.80
CA THR A 120 -9.53 -4.82 3.53
C THR A 120 -10.54 -5.54 4.42
N VAL A 121 -10.60 -5.15 5.68
CA VAL A 121 -11.54 -5.67 6.69
C VAL A 121 -12.39 -4.54 7.26
N TYR A 122 -13.50 -4.88 7.91
CA TYR A 122 -14.26 -3.94 8.70
C TYR A 122 -13.84 -4.02 10.15
N GLY A 123 -13.58 -2.87 10.76
CA GLY A 123 -13.08 -2.87 12.13
C GLY A 123 -12.91 -1.50 12.73
N ILE A 124 -12.13 -1.46 13.78
CA ILE A 124 -11.72 -0.24 14.48
C ILE A 124 -10.21 -0.24 14.53
N HIS A 125 -9.61 0.84 14.08
CA HIS A 125 -8.16 1.06 14.13
C HIS A 125 -7.87 2.37 14.86
N TYR A 126 -6.92 2.30 15.78
CA TYR A 126 -6.36 3.46 16.48
C TYR A 126 -4.87 3.56 16.19
N ALA A 127 -4.39 4.76 15.93
CA ALA A 127 -2.96 5.07 15.84
C ALA A 127 -2.67 6.43 16.49
N GLY A 128 -1.61 6.50 17.28
CA GLY A 128 -1.20 7.73 17.94
C GLY A 128 0.29 7.76 18.22
N THR A 129 0.86 8.97 18.24
CA THR A 129 2.28 9.18 18.52
C THR A 129 2.43 10.24 19.58
N GLN A 130 3.23 9.97 20.63
CA GLN A 130 3.55 10.91 21.65
C GLN A 130 5.01 10.74 22.12
N ALA A 131 5.79 11.80 22.10
CA ALA A 131 7.17 11.81 22.58
C ALA A 131 8.07 10.71 22.01
N GLY A 132 7.94 10.43 20.70
CA GLY A 132 8.70 9.39 20.01
C GLY A 132 8.13 7.98 20.15
N LEU A 133 7.12 7.77 21.00
CA LEU A 133 6.38 6.51 21.09
C LEU A 133 5.18 6.57 20.17
N SER A 134 5.12 5.67 19.21
CA SER A 134 3.94 5.43 18.37
C SER A 134 3.28 4.12 18.79
N VAL A 135 1.97 4.11 18.89
CA VAL A 135 1.18 2.92 19.19
C VAL A 135 0.06 2.77 18.19
N ALA A 136 -0.24 1.54 17.82
CA ALA A 136 -1.44 1.22 17.05
C ALA A 136 -2.17 0.03 17.67
N ALA A 137 -3.48 -0.01 17.50
CA ALA A 137 -4.34 -1.11 17.90
C ALA A 137 -5.48 -1.27 16.89
N GLN A 138 -5.83 -2.50 16.59
CA GLN A 138 -6.87 -2.83 15.62
C GLN A 138 -7.73 -3.98 16.14
N LEU A 139 -9.02 -3.85 15.91
CA LEU A 139 -10.01 -4.91 16.14
C LEU A 139 -10.75 -5.13 14.83
N ASN A 140 -10.61 -6.30 14.26
CA ASN A 140 -11.31 -6.72 13.06
C ASN A 140 -12.66 -7.35 13.45
N ALA A 141 -13.71 -7.00 12.74
CA ALA A 141 -15.04 -7.53 13.02
C ALA A 141 -15.27 -8.85 12.26
N SER A 142 -15.93 -9.79 12.92
CA SER A 142 -16.23 -11.12 12.36
C SER A 142 -17.24 -11.12 11.21
N THR A 143 -17.91 -10.01 10.96
CA THR A 143 -18.92 -9.90 9.91
C THR A 143 -18.65 -8.70 9.01
N GLY A 144 -18.07 -8.97 7.83
CA GLY A 144 -18.06 -8.03 6.73
C GLY A 144 -19.44 -7.84 6.10
N PRO A 145 -19.64 -6.85 5.20
CA PRO A 145 -20.87 -6.77 4.44
C PRO A 145 -21.07 -8.06 3.66
N THR A 146 -22.27 -8.59 3.75
CA THR A 146 -22.67 -9.83 3.09
C THR A 146 -22.44 -9.73 1.57
N GLY A 147 -21.43 -10.44 1.10
CA GLY A 147 -21.03 -10.47 -0.30
C GLY A 147 -19.67 -11.13 -0.50
N ALA A 148 -18.71 -10.91 0.41
CA ALA A 148 -17.45 -11.65 0.43
C ALA A 148 -17.69 -12.97 1.18
N GLY A 149 -17.53 -14.09 0.50
CA GLY A 149 -17.93 -15.42 0.94
C GLY A 149 -17.07 -16.06 2.03
N THR A 150 -16.41 -15.29 2.90
CA THR A 150 -15.65 -15.80 4.04
C THR A 150 -16.12 -15.14 5.32
N ALA A 151 -16.50 -15.94 6.30
CA ALA A 151 -16.77 -15.48 7.65
C ALA A 151 -15.45 -14.93 8.22
N GLN A 152 -15.37 -13.61 8.38
CA GLN A 152 -14.29 -12.98 9.12
C GLN A 152 -14.51 -13.30 10.60
N THR A 153 -13.49 -13.79 11.25
CA THR A 153 -13.49 -14.05 12.69
C THR A 153 -12.90 -12.83 13.41
N ASP A 154 -13.33 -12.61 14.66
CA ASP A 154 -12.84 -11.47 15.45
C ASP A 154 -11.34 -11.62 15.70
N SER A 155 -10.55 -10.67 15.25
CA SER A 155 -9.10 -10.65 15.46
C SER A 155 -8.66 -9.34 16.09
N SER A 156 -7.52 -9.36 16.75
CA SER A 156 -6.95 -8.20 17.39
C SER A 156 -5.47 -8.05 17.08
N GLN A 157 -5.05 -6.84 16.82
CA GLN A 157 -3.65 -6.50 16.59
C GLN A 157 -3.25 -5.32 17.45
N MET A 158 -1.99 -5.26 17.79
CA MET A 158 -1.39 -4.12 18.45
C MET A 158 0.08 -3.96 18.06
N SER A 159 0.55 -2.73 18.10
CA SER A 159 1.96 -2.45 17.93
C SER A 159 2.41 -1.26 18.75
N ALA A 160 3.72 -1.21 18.95
CA ALA A 160 4.40 -0.05 19.50
C ALA A 160 5.75 0.12 18.80
N THR A 161 6.08 1.35 18.45
CA THR A 161 7.42 1.73 17.98
C THR A 161 7.94 2.90 18.80
N TYR A 162 9.24 2.94 19.00
CA TYR A 162 9.89 4.03 19.70
C TYR A 162 11.12 4.51 18.92
N ASP A 163 11.12 5.81 18.64
CA ASP A 163 12.20 6.47 17.92
C ASP A 163 13.12 7.20 18.89
N PHE A 164 14.41 6.88 18.84
CA PHE A 164 15.42 7.48 19.68
C PHE A 164 16.75 7.64 18.94
N ASN A 165 17.19 8.86 18.71
CA ASN A 165 18.50 9.21 18.13
C ASN A 165 18.86 8.43 16.85
N GLY A 166 17.93 8.34 15.91
CA GLY A 166 18.12 7.61 14.64
C GLY A 166 17.94 6.10 14.74
N MET A 167 17.60 5.59 15.93
CA MET A 167 17.20 4.22 16.14
C MET A 167 15.68 4.14 16.32
N THR A 168 15.03 3.23 15.60
CA THR A 168 13.65 2.85 15.81
C THR A 168 13.61 1.42 16.32
N VAL A 169 12.91 1.18 17.40
CA VAL A 169 12.59 -0.17 17.87
C VAL A 169 11.10 -0.40 17.76
N GLY A 170 10.70 -1.61 17.38
CA GLY A 170 9.30 -1.93 17.17
C GLY A 170 8.90 -3.30 17.67
N TYR A 171 7.63 -3.40 18.00
CA TYR A 171 6.95 -4.62 18.39
C TYR A 171 5.57 -4.64 17.77
N GLY A 172 5.25 -5.74 17.10
CA GLY A 172 3.92 -6.03 16.55
C GLY A 172 3.38 -7.35 17.12
N TYR A 173 2.08 -7.40 17.33
CA TYR A 173 1.32 -8.58 17.75
C TYR A 173 0.03 -8.68 16.95
N ALA A 174 -0.26 -9.88 16.44
CA ALA A 174 -1.57 -10.24 15.90
C ALA A 174 -2.06 -11.53 16.58
N SER A 175 -3.36 -11.59 16.90
CA SER A 175 -3.97 -12.75 17.52
C SER A 175 -4.04 -13.93 16.54
N ALA A 176 -4.12 -15.14 17.09
CA ALA A 176 -4.37 -16.34 16.30
C ALA A 176 -5.83 -16.38 15.86
N ASP A 177 -6.10 -15.84 14.70
CA ASP A 177 -7.39 -15.93 14.07
C ASP A 177 -7.25 -16.40 12.61
N ALA A 178 -8.30 -17.04 12.09
CA ALA A 178 -8.26 -17.60 10.74
C ALA A 178 -8.06 -16.51 9.66
N ASP A 179 -8.50 -15.30 9.91
CA ASP A 179 -8.43 -14.20 8.94
C ASP A 179 -7.08 -13.46 9.02
N ASP A 180 -6.55 -13.19 10.22
CA ASP A 180 -5.17 -12.71 10.38
C ASP A 180 -4.16 -13.76 9.88
N ALA A 181 -4.46 -15.05 10.10
CA ALA A 181 -3.68 -16.14 9.53
C ALA A 181 -3.63 -16.08 7.99
N THR A 182 -4.70 -15.63 7.35
CA THR A 182 -4.75 -15.47 5.88
C THR A 182 -4.04 -14.20 5.44
N ALA A 183 -4.27 -13.08 6.12
CA ALA A 183 -3.63 -11.80 5.80
C ALA A 183 -2.12 -11.82 6.06
N LEU A 184 -1.68 -12.44 7.15
CA LEU A 184 -0.26 -12.54 7.53
C LEU A 184 0.40 -13.86 7.08
N GLY A 185 -0.33 -14.75 6.40
CA GLY A 185 0.18 -16.05 5.96
C GLY A 185 0.53 -17.03 7.10
N VAL A 186 -0.02 -16.84 8.30
CA VAL A 186 0.30 -17.61 9.50
C VAL A 186 -0.97 -18.19 10.16
N ASN A 187 -0.88 -19.43 10.65
CA ASN A 187 -2.02 -20.13 11.28
C ASN A 187 -2.00 -20.05 12.83
N ALA A 188 -1.25 -19.10 13.39
CA ALA A 188 -1.09 -18.94 14.83
C ALA A 188 -0.85 -17.47 15.15
N ALA A 189 -1.07 -17.08 16.41
CA ALA A 189 -0.69 -15.74 16.86
C ALA A 189 0.76 -15.44 16.49
N VAL A 190 0.99 -14.27 15.92
CA VAL A 190 2.31 -13.83 15.48
C VAL A 190 2.75 -12.63 16.31
N THR A 191 4.04 -12.61 16.63
CA THR A 191 4.71 -11.44 17.17
C THR A 191 5.91 -11.12 16.31
N ALA A 192 6.13 -9.85 16.03
CA ALA A 192 7.34 -9.34 15.41
C ALA A 192 8.06 -8.39 16.39
N PHE A 193 9.35 -8.49 16.45
CA PHE A 193 10.20 -7.55 17.16
C PHE A 193 11.35 -7.16 16.27
N GLY A 194 11.61 -5.85 16.14
CA GLY A 194 12.66 -5.35 15.27
C GLY A 194 13.28 -4.06 15.75
N ALA A 195 14.43 -3.75 15.20
CA ALA A 195 15.10 -2.49 15.35
C ALA A 195 15.71 -2.04 14.04
N SER A 196 15.66 -0.75 13.78
CA SER A 196 16.31 -0.10 12.64
C SER A 196 17.22 1.00 13.18
N TYR A 197 18.40 1.14 12.59
CA TYR A 197 19.31 2.23 12.91
C TYR A 197 19.87 2.86 11.65
N ALA A 198 19.72 4.18 11.55
CA ALA A 198 20.26 4.97 10.44
C ALA A 198 21.60 5.59 10.84
N PHE A 199 22.63 5.31 10.07
CA PHE A 199 23.96 5.87 10.22
C PHE A 199 24.42 6.53 8.90
N GLY A 200 24.15 7.82 8.77
CA GLY A 200 24.33 8.51 7.49
C GLY A 200 23.49 7.87 6.39
N ASP A 201 24.14 7.48 5.32
CA ASP A 201 23.50 6.84 4.16
C ASP A 201 23.26 5.33 4.32
N LEU A 202 23.67 4.76 5.46
CA LEU A 202 23.49 3.36 5.80
C LEU A 202 22.33 3.19 6.78
N VAL A 203 21.39 2.33 6.45
CA VAL A 203 20.35 1.86 7.37
C VAL A 203 20.55 0.37 7.60
N VAL A 204 20.61 -0.02 8.86
CA VAL A 204 20.69 -1.43 9.27
C VAL A 204 19.45 -1.77 10.06
N THR A 205 18.78 -2.86 9.70
CA THR A 205 17.62 -3.38 10.41
C THR A 205 17.88 -4.81 10.88
N ALA A 206 17.34 -5.16 12.03
CA ALA A 206 17.35 -6.53 12.52
C ALA A 206 16.03 -6.81 13.25
N GLY A 207 15.51 -8.00 13.06
CA GLY A 207 14.27 -8.40 13.73
C GLY A 207 14.02 -9.89 13.68
N LYS A 208 12.98 -10.30 14.37
CA LYS A 208 12.53 -11.69 14.40
C LYS A 208 11.02 -11.77 14.61
N ALA A 209 10.36 -12.61 13.84
CA ALA A 209 8.99 -13.03 14.08
C ALA A 209 8.95 -14.33 14.90
N SER A 210 7.87 -14.52 15.66
CA SER A 210 7.64 -15.77 16.42
C SER A 210 7.47 -16.99 15.52
N THR A 211 7.07 -16.78 14.29
CA THR A 211 6.89 -17.81 13.25
C THR A 211 8.16 -18.11 12.46
N SER A 212 9.19 -17.28 12.60
CA SER A 212 10.45 -17.42 11.88
C SER A 212 11.46 -18.23 12.69
N THR A 213 12.19 -19.16 12.03
CA THR A 213 13.29 -19.90 12.67
C THR A 213 14.49 -18.99 12.90
N ASP A 214 14.81 -18.15 11.93
CA ASP A 214 15.97 -17.27 11.93
C ASP A 214 15.59 -15.81 12.13
N ALA A 215 16.50 -14.99 12.61
CA ALA A 215 16.35 -13.56 12.64
C ALA A 215 16.64 -12.97 11.25
N LEU A 216 15.87 -11.99 10.85
CA LEU A 216 16.18 -11.15 9.68
C LEU A 216 17.24 -10.12 10.07
N VAL A 217 18.21 -9.94 9.22
CA VAL A 217 19.14 -8.79 9.26
C VAL A 217 19.21 -8.22 7.85
N SER A 218 18.91 -6.95 7.68
CA SER A 218 19.07 -6.26 6.41
C SER A 218 19.95 -5.02 6.56
N ALA A 219 20.61 -4.64 5.48
CA ALA A 219 21.35 -3.41 5.38
C ALA A 219 21.04 -2.74 4.04
N THR A 220 20.69 -1.47 4.09
CA THR A 220 20.47 -0.65 2.90
C THR A 220 21.45 0.51 2.92
N TYR A 221 22.23 0.64 1.87
CA TYR A 221 23.12 1.76 1.65
C TYR A 221 22.64 2.56 0.44
N THR A 222 22.49 3.87 0.59
CA THR A 222 22.10 4.76 -0.50
C THR A 222 23.17 5.84 -0.67
N MET A 223 23.79 5.89 -1.83
CA MET A 223 24.76 6.92 -2.20
C MET A 223 24.19 7.76 -3.32
N THR A 224 24.23 9.07 -3.16
CA THR A 224 23.87 10.01 -4.23
C THR A 224 25.05 10.93 -4.50
N ALA A 225 25.50 10.97 -5.74
CA ALA A 225 26.57 11.84 -6.21
C ALA A 225 26.14 12.48 -7.52
N ASP A 226 25.84 13.77 -7.49
CA ASP A 226 25.31 14.54 -8.62
C ASP A 226 24.10 13.85 -9.29
N ALA A 227 24.28 13.34 -10.50
CA ALA A 227 23.26 12.68 -11.29
C ALA A 227 23.14 11.17 -11.01
N LEU A 228 24.01 10.61 -10.19
CA LEU A 228 24.07 9.16 -9.90
C LEU A 228 23.52 8.86 -8.51
N THR A 229 22.57 7.96 -8.44
CA THR A 229 22.14 7.35 -7.18
C THR A 229 22.35 5.84 -7.25
N VAL A 230 23.00 5.29 -6.24
CA VAL A 230 23.19 3.84 -6.07
C VAL A 230 22.55 3.46 -4.75
N LYS A 231 21.61 2.54 -4.80
CA LYS A 231 21.01 1.91 -3.63
C LYS A 231 21.41 0.43 -3.65
N ALA A 232 22.05 -0.02 -2.60
CA ALA A 232 22.39 -1.42 -2.41
C ALA A 232 21.67 -1.93 -1.16
N GLN A 233 20.94 -3.01 -1.29
CA GLN A 233 20.23 -3.67 -0.22
C GLN A 233 20.70 -5.11 -0.13
N MET A 234 20.91 -5.58 1.09
CA MET A 234 21.25 -6.97 1.39
C MET A 234 20.40 -7.40 2.58
N ASP A 235 19.84 -8.58 2.51
CA ASP A 235 19.17 -9.22 3.63
C ASP A 235 19.52 -10.69 3.72
N ASN A 236 19.29 -11.27 4.89
CA ASN A 236 19.37 -12.70 5.13
C ASN A 236 18.00 -13.36 5.22
N PHE A 237 17.00 -12.79 4.55
CA PHE A 237 15.64 -13.32 4.56
C PHE A 237 15.68 -14.78 4.10
N ALA A 238 15.53 -15.69 5.05
CA ALA A 238 15.51 -17.11 4.77
C ALA A 238 14.19 -17.51 4.11
N SER A 239 14.11 -17.35 2.81
CA SER A 239 13.27 -18.25 2.03
C SER A 239 13.83 -19.68 2.25
N ALA A 240 12.95 -20.68 2.27
CA ALA A 240 13.35 -22.08 2.49
C ALA A 240 14.46 -22.58 1.52
N THR A 241 14.75 -21.83 0.47
CA THR A 241 15.73 -22.13 -0.58
C THR A 241 16.90 -21.15 -0.68
N ASP A 242 16.76 -19.90 -0.24
CA ASP A 242 17.81 -18.87 -0.31
C ASP A 242 17.98 -18.15 1.02
N LYS A 243 19.18 -18.25 1.61
CA LYS A 243 19.51 -17.69 2.93
C LYS A 243 20.06 -16.26 2.90
N SER A 244 20.16 -15.67 1.74
CA SER A 244 20.55 -14.26 1.60
C SER A 244 20.11 -13.76 0.24
N ASP A 245 19.60 -12.57 0.20
CA ASP A 245 19.25 -11.85 -1.02
C ASP A 245 19.99 -10.52 -1.09
N TYR A 246 20.23 -10.03 -2.29
CA TYR A 246 20.72 -8.68 -2.50
C TYR A 246 20.06 -8.06 -3.73
N GLN A 247 19.85 -6.77 -3.66
CA GLN A 247 19.38 -5.95 -4.77
C GLN A 247 20.29 -4.73 -4.89
N ILE A 248 20.65 -4.39 -6.10
CA ILE A 248 21.39 -3.18 -6.40
C ILE A 248 20.61 -2.39 -7.45
N ASP A 249 20.18 -1.20 -7.07
CA ASP A 249 19.52 -0.26 -7.95
C ASP A 249 20.49 0.87 -8.28
N ILE A 250 20.66 1.13 -9.56
CA ILE A 250 21.49 2.22 -10.06
C ILE A 250 20.59 3.13 -10.86
N THR A 251 20.46 4.38 -10.44
CA THR A 251 19.72 5.41 -11.16
C THR A 251 20.67 6.50 -11.61
N TYR A 252 20.64 6.82 -12.89
CA TYR A 252 21.44 7.87 -13.48
C TYR A 252 20.56 8.87 -14.24
N VAL A 253 20.55 10.12 -13.82
CA VAL A 253 19.85 11.22 -14.47
C VAL A 253 20.74 11.78 -15.57
N LEU A 254 20.52 11.35 -16.82
CA LEU A 254 21.31 11.75 -17.97
C LEU A 254 21.05 13.22 -18.36
N SER A 255 19.82 13.66 -18.19
CA SER A 255 19.39 15.06 -18.41
C SER A 255 18.10 15.32 -17.64
N ASP A 256 17.59 16.55 -17.65
CA ASP A 256 16.30 16.91 -17.02
C ASP A 256 15.12 16.09 -17.56
N THR A 257 15.32 15.42 -18.69
CA THR A 257 14.25 14.65 -19.35
C THR A 257 14.53 13.16 -19.45
N VAL A 258 15.75 12.71 -19.19
CA VAL A 258 16.14 11.30 -19.38
C VAL A 258 16.73 10.72 -18.11
N THR A 259 16.15 9.63 -17.62
CA THR A 259 16.64 8.84 -16.49
C THR A 259 16.88 7.40 -16.95
N LEU A 260 18.00 6.84 -16.53
CA LEU A 260 18.34 5.42 -16.72
C LEU A 260 18.36 4.74 -15.37
N THR A 261 17.68 3.61 -15.25
CA THR A 261 17.71 2.78 -14.05
C THR A 261 18.13 1.36 -14.41
N SER A 262 18.98 0.79 -13.59
CA SER A 262 19.34 -0.64 -13.65
C SER A 262 19.09 -1.26 -12.29
N GLU A 263 18.39 -2.37 -12.27
CA GLU A 263 18.11 -3.19 -11.10
C GLU A 263 18.79 -4.54 -11.29
N VAL A 264 19.53 -4.99 -10.29
CA VAL A 264 20.25 -6.27 -10.30
C VAL A 264 19.92 -7.03 -9.03
N ASP A 265 19.28 -8.18 -9.17
CA ASP A 265 18.94 -9.08 -8.07
C ASP A 265 19.85 -10.32 -8.08
N LYS A 266 20.07 -10.89 -6.90
CA LYS A 266 20.79 -12.16 -6.77
C LYS A 266 20.07 -13.30 -7.51
N GLY A 267 20.76 -13.87 -8.50
CA GLY A 267 20.29 -15.03 -9.27
C GLY A 267 19.02 -14.79 -10.08
N LYS A 268 18.65 -13.53 -10.23
CA LYS A 268 17.48 -13.09 -10.98
C LYS A 268 17.88 -12.21 -12.15
N THR A 269 16.89 -11.88 -12.90
CA THR A 269 16.93 -11.08 -14.10
C THR A 269 17.43 -9.66 -13.81
N THR A 270 18.42 -9.23 -14.54
CA THR A 270 18.81 -7.81 -14.56
C THR A 270 17.82 -7.04 -15.41
N THR A 271 17.22 -5.99 -14.84
CA THR A 271 16.31 -5.09 -15.55
C THR A 271 16.99 -3.74 -15.81
N MET A 272 16.91 -3.28 -17.03
CA MET A 272 17.35 -1.95 -17.42
C MET A 272 16.15 -1.14 -17.91
N ILE A 273 15.96 0.05 -17.37
CA ILE A 273 14.85 0.94 -17.70
C ILE A 273 15.40 2.27 -18.18
N ALA A 274 14.91 2.74 -19.31
CA ALA A 274 15.13 4.12 -19.77
C ALA A 274 13.79 4.85 -19.76
N THR A 275 13.74 5.98 -19.08
CA THR A 275 12.55 6.83 -18.99
C THR A 275 12.86 8.21 -19.57
N TYR A 276 11.99 8.67 -20.42
CA TYR A 276 12.00 10.02 -20.98
C TYR A 276 10.73 10.75 -20.52
N THR A 277 10.91 11.94 -19.95
CA THR A 277 9.79 12.79 -19.51
C THR A 277 9.97 14.20 -20.09
N SER A 278 8.96 14.71 -20.75
CA SER A 278 8.98 16.06 -21.30
C SER A 278 7.58 16.67 -21.31
N GLY A 279 7.36 17.68 -20.46
CA GLY A 279 6.03 18.22 -20.23
C GLY A 279 5.07 17.14 -19.76
N ASP A 280 3.96 17.00 -20.44
CA ASP A 280 2.89 16.07 -20.10
C ASP A 280 3.11 14.66 -20.71
N MET A 281 4.27 14.42 -21.33
CA MET A 281 4.57 13.13 -21.94
C MET A 281 5.63 12.37 -21.14
N THR A 282 5.37 11.09 -20.88
CA THR A 282 6.34 10.14 -20.35
C THR A 282 6.43 8.93 -21.28
N ALA A 283 7.64 8.55 -21.64
CA ALA A 283 7.88 7.32 -22.38
C ALA A 283 8.91 6.47 -21.61
N SER A 284 8.68 5.17 -21.53
CA SER A 284 9.61 4.24 -20.91
C SER A 284 9.83 3.02 -21.76
N VAL A 285 11.02 2.48 -21.67
CA VAL A 285 11.39 1.17 -22.21
C VAL A 285 12.15 0.43 -21.13
N SER A 286 11.74 -0.79 -20.84
CA SER A 286 12.49 -1.71 -19.97
C SER A 286 12.92 -2.94 -20.73
N LYS A 287 14.07 -3.46 -20.37
CA LYS A 287 14.60 -4.71 -20.92
C LYS A 287 15.19 -5.56 -19.81
N THR A 288 14.78 -6.79 -19.76
CA THR A 288 15.32 -7.82 -18.88
C THR A 288 16.37 -8.67 -19.60
N ASP A 289 17.25 -9.32 -18.86
CA ASP A 289 18.30 -10.18 -19.42
C ASP A 289 17.78 -11.46 -20.07
N ASP A 290 16.54 -11.88 -19.73
CA ASP A 290 15.83 -12.97 -20.44
C ASP A 290 15.36 -12.57 -21.86
N GLY A 291 15.54 -11.30 -22.21
CA GLY A 291 15.18 -10.73 -23.51
C GLY A 291 13.80 -10.08 -23.56
N THR A 292 13.01 -10.16 -22.49
CA THR A 292 11.70 -9.48 -22.41
C THR A 292 11.89 -7.98 -22.52
N THR A 293 11.06 -7.32 -23.31
CA THR A 293 11.10 -5.89 -23.50
C THR A 293 9.71 -5.30 -23.37
N ASP A 294 9.52 -4.44 -22.39
CA ASP A 294 8.29 -3.67 -22.22
C ASP A 294 8.51 -2.24 -22.69
N ALA A 295 7.47 -1.63 -23.19
CA ALA A 295 7.51 -0.23 -23.60
C ALA A 295 6.18 0.45 -23.29
N SER A 296 6.22 1.70 -22.91
CA SER A 296 5.03 2.51 -22.74
C SER A 296 5.25 3.96 -23.16
N ILE A 297 4.16 4.60 -23.55
CA ILE A 297 4.10 6.05 -23.73
C ILE A 297 2.81 6.53 -23.09
N GLY A 298 2.91 7.50 -22.19
CA GLY A 298 1.81 8.14 -21.48
C GLY A 298 1.73 9.62 -21.86
N LEU A 299 0.51 10.12 -21.91
CA LEU A 299 0.18 11.53 -22.07
C LEU A 299 -0.75 11.92 -20.92
N ASP A 300 -0.34 12.93 -20.15
CA ASP A 300 -1.12 13.52 -19.08
C ASP A 300 -1.84 14.76 -19.60
N PHE A 301 -3.15 14.81 -19.42
CA PHE A 301 -3.99 15.94 -19.77
C PHE A 301 -4.58 16.63 -18.53
N GLY A 302 -3.95 16.44 -17.36
CA GLY A 302 -4.39 16.91 -16.07
C GLY A 302 -5.37 15.95 -15.41
N ASN A 303 -6.63 16.03 -15.79
CA ASN A 303 -7.66 15.11 -15.22
C ASN A 303 -7.84 13.82 -16.03
N ALA A 304 -7.07 13.65 -17.09
CA ALA A 304 -7.16 12.47 -17.94
C ALA A 304 -5.77 12.02 -18.40
N ASP A 305 -5.57 10.71 -18.46
CA ASP A 305 -4.34 10.07 -18.91
C ASP A 305 -4.63 9.14 -20.08
N LEU A 306 -3.75 9.13 -21.05
CA LEU A 306 -3.78 8.17 -22.14
C LEU A 306 -2.43 7.45 -22.17
N THR A 307 -2.47 6.11 -22.03
CA THR A 307 -1.25 5.29 -22.04
C THR A 307 -1.36 4.19 -23.09
N LEU A 308 -0.38 4.14 -23.98
CA LEU A 308 -0.14 3.02 -24.87
C LEU A 308 1.00 2.19 -24.28
N GLY A 309 0.75 0.91 -24.00
CA GLY A 309 1.72 0.00 -23.43
C GLY A 309 1.89 -1.27 -24.26
N ARG A 310 3.08 -1.85 -24.23
CA ARG A 310 3.38 -3.18 -24.74
C ARG A 310 4.10 -3.97 -23.65
N ASN A 311 3.58 -5.14 -23.34
CA ASN A 311 4.24 -6.13 -22.50
C ASN A 311 4.93 -7.16 -23.40
N GLY A 312 6.24 -7.26 -23.33
CA GLY A 312 7.04 -8.15 -24.16
C GLY A 312 6.94 -9.61 -23.74
N GLY A 313 6.68 -9.90 -22.46
CA GLY A 313 6.52 -11.26 -21.95
C GLY A 313 5.24 -11.93 -22.44
N THR A 314 4.15 -11.19 -22.52
CA THR A 314 2.85 -11.68 -22.99
C THR A 314 2.55 -11.29 -24.44
N GLU A 315 3.40 -10.46 -25.07
CA GLU A 315 3.17 -9.81 -26.36
C GLU A 315 1.86 -9.00 -26.41
N GLU A 316 1.34 -8.61 -25.24
CA GLU A 316 0.12 -7.82 -25.12
C GLU A 316 0.41 -6.35 -25.43
N THR A 317 -0.40 -5.76 -26.27
CA THR A 317 -0.46 -4.32 -26.48
C THR A 317 -1.77 -3.80 -25.93
N SER A 318 -1.71 -2.77 -25.12
CA SER A 318 -2.89 -2.16 -24.50
C SER A 318 -2.92 -0.65 -24.71
N LEU A 319 -4.13 -0.11 -24.85
CA LEU A 319 -4.43 1.31 -24.79
C LEU A 319 -5.29 1.55 -23.55
N THR A 320 -4.79 2.34 -22.63
CA THR A 320 -5.50 2.70 -21.39
C THR A 320 -5.86 4.16 -21.43
N TYR A 321 -7.11 4.47 -21.17
CA TYR A 321 -7.60 5.82 -20.93
C TYR A 321 -8.16 5.88 -19.51
N ALA A 322 -7.66 6.81 -18.72
CA ALA A 322 -8.12 7.07 -17.37
C ALA A 322 -8.56 8.52 -17.24
N VAL A 323 -9.66 8.77 -16.55
CA VAL A 323 -10.12 10.11 -16.23
C VAL A 323 -10.52 10.17 -14.75
N ALA A 324 -10.11 11.27 -14.09
CA ALA A 324 -10.50 11.60 -12.72
C ALA A 324 -11.31 12.90 -12.69
N PHE A 325 -12.29 13.02 -11.77
CA PHE A 325 -13.15 14.21 -11.58
C PHE A 325 -13.52 14.43 -10.12
#